data_fa449bff38375f41975c5ab88d95ca68
#
_entry.id   fa449bff38375f41975c5ab88d95ca68
#
_cell.length_a   1.000
_cell.length_b   1.000
_cell.length_c   1.000
_cell.angle_alpha   90.00
_cell.angle_beta   90.00
_cell.angle_gamma   90.00
#
_symmetry.space_group_name_H-M   'P 1'
#
loop_
_entity.id
_entity.type
_entity.pdbx_description
1 polymer ?
#
loop_
_entity_poly.entity_id
_entity_poly.type
_entity_poly.pdbx_seq_one_letter_code
_entity_poly.pdbx_strand_id
1 'polypeptide(L)'
;MGQTLLRFRAAQFDAFRNFSLEAFLNRVFEHQVKFGIIRSGAEYGDCRSTIARHFTLADSYGFKTEKHLMVIMDCIAIFGEQAVVDALTAALGTPQMRVNHVICVLEAPALERR
;
A
#
# COMPACT_ATOMS: atom_id res chain seq x y z
N MET A 1 -34.92 2.36 -5.12
CA MET A 1 -34.35 3.41 -5.97
C MET A 1 -33.02 3.95 -5.48
N GLY A 2 -32.84 4.17 -4.18
CA GLY A 2 -31.55 4.59 -3.63
C GLY A 2 -30.41 3.61 -3.91
N GLN A 3 -30.72 2.30 -3.93
CA GLN A 3 -29.74 1.26 -4.20
C GLN A 3 -29.23 1.30 -5.65
N THR A 4 -30.10 1.63 -6.61
CA THR A 4 -29.70 1.71 -8.03
C THR A 4 -28.76 2.89 -8.26
N LEU A 5 -29.04 4.04 -7.63
CA LEU A 5 -28.15 5.21 -7.69
C LEU A 5 -26.82 4.96 -7.02
N LEU A 6 -26.82 4.27 -5.89
CA LEU A 6 -25.61 3.91 -5.19
C LEU A 6 -24.76 2.94 -6.01
N ARG A 7 -25.38 1.96 -6.65
CA ARG A 7 -24.68 1.03 -7.53
C ARG A 7 -24.07 1.74 -8.74
N PHE A 8 -24.81 2.68 -9.33
CA PHE A 8 -24.31 3.44 -10.47
C PHE A 8 -23.10 4.29 -10.07
N ARG A 9 -23.20 4.98 -8.93
CA ARG A 9 -22.08 5.77 -8.42
C ARG A 9 -20.89 4.91 -8.07
N ALA A 10 -21.12 3.76 -7.43
CA ALA A 10 -20.07 2.84 -7.10
C ALA A 10 -19.35 2.33 -8.36
N ALA A 11 -20.12 1.99 -9.40
CA ALA A 11 -19.56 1.54 -10.67
C ALA A 11 -18.71 2.63 -11.33
N GLN A 12 -19.19 3.89 -11.30
CA GLN A 12 -18.43 5.03 -11.83
C GLN A 12 -17.16 5.27 -11.03
N PHE A 13 -17.24 5.21 -9.71
CA PHE A 13 -16.08 5.36 -8.86
C PHE A 13 -15.09 4.23 -9.06
N ASP A 14 -15.58 3.00 -9.22
CA ASP A 14 -14.71 1.85 -9.47
C ASP A 14 -13.96 1.98 -10.80
N ALA A 15 -14.66 2.41 -11.86
CA ALA A 15 -14.04 2.61 -13.16
C ALA A 15 -12.99 3.74 -13.11
N PHE A 16 -13.34 4.85 -12.47
CA PHE A 16 -12.43 5.97 -12.29
C PHE A 16 -11.26 5.58 -11.37
N ARG A 17 -11.56 4.84 -10.30
CA ARG A 17 -10.55 4.35 -9.37
C ARG A 17 -9.58 3.40 -10.06
N ASN A 18 -10.05 2.53 -10.95
CA ASN A 18 -9.18 1.60 -11.68
C ASN A 18 -8.19 2.35 -12.57
N PHE A 19 -8.64 3.40 -13.23
CA PHE A 19 -7.76 4.24 -14.05
C PHE A 19 -6.69 4.92 -13.18
N SER A 20 -7.12 5.51 -12.06
CA SER A 20 -6.21 6.15 -11.11
C SER A 20 -5.30 5.14 -10.43
N LEU A 21 -5.80 3.93 -10.20
CA LEU A 21 -5.04 2.85 -9.58
C LEU A 21 -3.87 2.42 -10.46
N GLU A 22 -4.07 2.21 -11.75
CA GLU A 22 -2.96 1.84 -12.65
C GLU A 22 -1.85 2.89 -12.62
N ALA A 23 -2.22 4.18 -12.66
CA ALA A 23 -1.25 5.26 -12.56
C ALA A 23 -0.52 5.24 -11.22
N PHE A 24 -1.25 4.98 -10.14
CA PHE A 24 -0.67 4.89 -8.81
C PHE A 24 0.30 3.70 -8.70
N LEU A 25 -0.08 2.52 -9.21
CA LEU A 25 0.79 1.33 -9.18
C LEU A 25 2.09 1.60 -9.96
N ASN A 26 2.01 2.31 -11.07
CA ASN A 26 3.21 2.72 -11.81
C ASN A 26 4.11 3.63 -10.96
N ARG A 27 3.52 4.59 -10.24
CA ARG A 27 4.29 5.48 -9.36
C ARG A 27 4.93 4.71 -8.21
N VAL A 28 4.23 3.73 -7.66
CA VAL A 28 4.81 2.86 -6.62
C VAL A 28 5.99 2.09 -7.16
N PHE A 29 5.85 1.52 -8.35
CA PHE A 29 6.95 0.79 -9.00
C PHE A 29 8.17 1.69 -9.20
N GLU A 30 7.98 2.87 -9.78
CA GLU A 30 9.07 3.83 -10.01
C GLU A 30 9.74 4.23 -8.69
N HIS A 31 8.93 4.49 -7.66
CA HIS A 31 9.42 4.83 -6.32
C HIS A 31 10.24 3.69 -5.74
N GLN A 32 9.76 2.47 -5.81
CA GLN A 32 10.44 1.32 -5.23
C GLN A 32 11.72 0.97 -5.97
N VAL A 33 11.78 1.19 -7.27
CA VAL A 33 13.02 1.07 -8.05
C VAL A 33 14.01 2.16 -7.65
N LYS A 34 13.54 3.40 -7.54
CA LYS A 34 14.38 4.54 -7.16
C LYS A 34 15.05 4.33 -5.81
N PHE A 35 14.35 3.78 -4.85
CA PHE A 35 14.87 3.58 -3.48
C PHE A 35 15.46 2.19 -3.25
N GLY A 36 15.62 1.40 -4.31
CA GLY A 36 16.29 0.10 -4.22
C GLY A 36 15.46 -1.01 -3.59
N ILE A 37 14.16 -0.80 -3.40
CA ILE A 37 13.25 -1.83 -2.90
C ILE A 37 13.04 -2.88 -4.00
N ILE A 38 12.86 -2.42 -5.23
CA ILE A 38 12.84 -3.26 -6.42
C ILE A 38 14.16 -3.05 -7.15
N ARG A 39 14.76 -4.13 -7.65
CA ARG A 39 16.05 -4.06 -8.33
C ARG A 39 15.99 -3.16 -9.57
N SER A 40 17.06 -2.45 -9.82
CA SER A 40 17.21 -1.67 -11.04
C SER A 40 17.18 -2.58 -12.26
N GLY A 41 16.45 -2.18 -13.30
CA GLY A 41 16.30 -2.96 -14.51
C GLY A 41 15.09 -3.91 -14.52
N ALA A 42 14.37 -4.02 -13.39
CA ALA A 42 13.12 -4.78 -13.35
C ALA A 42 12.06 -4.10 -14.23
N GLU A 43 11.19 -4.89 -14.83
CA GLU A 43 10.11 -4.38 -15.65
C GLU A 43 8.81 -4.30 -14.85
N TYR A 44 8.03 -3.25 -15.08
CA TYR A 44 6.77 -3.04 -14.39
C TYR A 44 5.82 -4.23 -14.57
N GLY A 45 5.73 -4.78 -15.79
CA GLY A 45 4.84 -5.90 -16.08
C GLY A 45 5.09 -7.12 -15.20
N ASP A 46 6.35 -7.34 -14.82
CA ASP A 46 6.74 -8.48 -13.97
C ASP A 46 6.42 -8.22 -12.50
N CYS A 47 6.33 -6.97 -12.09
CA CYS A 47 6.13 -6.58 -10.69
C CYS A 47 4.69 -6.19 -10.38
N ARG A 48 3.87 -5.91 -11.40
CA ARG A 48 2.55 -5.34 -11.25
C ARG A 48 1.64 -6.18 -10.34
N SER A 49 1.59 -7.48 -10.53
CA SER A 49 0.69 -8.32 -9.73
C SER A 49 1.06 -8.31 -8.24
N THR A 50 2.35 -8.30 -7.94
CA THR A 50 2.84 -8.21 -6.57
C THR A 50 2.50 -6.85 -5.96
N ILE A 51 2.73 -5.76 -6.70
CA ILE A 51 2.42 -4.41 -6.25
C ILE A 51 0.92 -4.26 -6.04
N ALA A 52 0.10 -4.78 -6.96
CA ALA A 52 -1.37 -4.74 -6.83
C ALA A 52 -1.85 -5.50 -5.60
N ARG A 53 -1.23 -6.63 -5.28
CA ARG A 53 -1.54 -7.40 -4.09
C ARG A 53 -1.21 -6.62 -2.82
N HIS A 54 -0.07 -5.96 -2.77
CA HIS A 54 0.33 -5.10 -1.65
C HIS A 54 -0.65 -3.93 -1.50
N PHE A 55 -1.08 -3.34 -2.60
CA PHE A 55 -2.09 -2.28 -2.58
C PHE A 55 -3.40 -2.79 -1.98
N THR A 56 -3.88 -3.95 -2.43
CA THR A 56 -5.13 -4.53 -1.93
C THR A 56 -5.06 -4.73 -0.42
N LEU A 57 -3.94 -5.23 0.08
CA LEU A 57 -3.73 -5.43 1.50
C LEU A 57 -3.76 -4.09 2.25
N ALA A 58 -3.01 -3.10 1.81
CA ALA A 58 -2.96 -1.79 2.45
C ALA A 58 -4.33 -1.11 2.43
N ASP A 59 -5.02 -1.16 1.30
CA ASP A 59 -6.36 -0.58 1.15
C ASP A 59 -7.36 -1.24 2.09
N SER A 60 -7.24 -2.54 2.33
CA SER A 60 -8.15 -3.28 3.21
C SER A 60 -8.08 -2.80 4.66
N TYR A 61 -6.98 -2.18 5.06
CA TYR A 61 -6.83 -1.59 6.39
C TYR A 61 -7.31 -0.14 6.47
N GLY A 62 -7.90 0.38 5.39
CA GLY A 62 -8.56 1.69 5.39
C GLY A 62 -7.68 2.86 5.03
N PHE A 63 -6.46 2.64 4.58
CA PHE A 63 -5.59 3.72 4.11
C PHE A 63 -6.13 4.26 2.79
N LYS A 64 -6.36 5.58 2.71
CA LYS A 64 -7.03 6.21 1.57
C LYS A 64 -6.16 7.21 0.81
N THR A 65 -5.09 7.71 1.43
CA THR A 65 -4.19 8.64 0.75
C THR A 65 -3.05 7.89 0.08
N GLU A 66 -2.58 8.40 -1.05
CA GLU A 66 -1.45 7.79 -1.77
C GLU A 66 -0.21 7.72 -0.88
N LYS A 67 0.02 8.74 -0.06
CA LYS A 67 1.17 8.78 0.84
C LYS A 67 1.15 7.61 1.82
N HIS A 68 0.02 7.40 2.50
CA HIS A 68 -0.11 6.31 3.47
C HIS A 68 -0.03 4.95 2.80
N LEU A 69 -0.72 4.79 1.66
CA LEU A 69 -0.69 3.55 0.90
C LEU A 69 0.73 3.20 0.46
N MET A 70 1.46 4.18 -0.05
CA MET A 70 2.82 3.97 -0.52
C MET A 70 3.76 3.55 0.62
N VAL A 71 3.66 4.19 1.78
CA VAL A 71 4.48 3.83 2.94
C VAL A 71 4.20 2.40 3.39
N ILE A 72 2.91 2.04 3.49
CA ILE A 72 2.54 0.67 3.90
C ILE A 72 2.99 -0.34 2.85
N MET A 73 2.84 -0.04 1.57
CA MET A 73 3.30 -0.93 0.50
C MET A 73 4.81 -1.11 0.51
N ASP A 74 5.57 -0.06 0.80
CA ASP A 74 7.02 -0.15 0.97
C ASP A 74 7.36 -1.07 2.15
N CYS A 75 6.66 -0.93 3.27
CA CYS A 75 6.86 -1.79 4.43
C CYS A 75 6.57 -3.26 4.10
N ILE A 76 5.50 -3.53 3.34
CA ILE A 76 5.18 -4.89 2.91
C ILE A 76 6.31 -5.46 2.04
N ALA A 77 6.83 -4.66 1.11
CA ALA A 77 7.89 -5.09 0.21
C ALA A 77 9.21 -5.36 0.96
N ILE A 78 9.51 -4.58 1.98
CA ILE A 78 10.76 -4.69 2.73
C ILE A 78 10.69 -5.77 3.81
N PHE A 79 9.62 -5.79 4.58
CA PHE A 79 9.50 -6.63 5.80
C PHE A 79 8.60 -7.85 5.63
N GLY A 80 7.82 -7.91 4.56
CA GLY A 80 6.89 -9.00 4.30
C GLY A 80 5.48 -8.70 4.76
N GLU A 81 4.52 -9.39 4.15
CA GLU A 81 3.09 -9.17 4.44
C GLU A 81 2.75 -9.47 5.90
N GLN A 82 3.23 -10.59 6.43
CA GLN A 82 2.85 -11.02 7.77
C GLN A 82 3.31 -10.04 8.84
N ALA A 83 4.53 -9.52 8.72
CA ALA A 83 5.06 -8.54 9.66
C ALA A 83 4.22 -7.27 9.69
N VAL A 84 3.80 -6.80 8.51
CA VAL A 84 2.96 -5.60 8.41
C VAL A 84 1.55 -5.87 8.94
N VAL A 85 0.97 -7.03 8.63
CA VAL A 85 -0.35 -7.40 9.14
C VAL A 85 -0.33 -7.44 10.67
N ASP A 86 0.68 -8.05 11.27
CA ASP A 86 0.81 -8.13 12.72
C ASP A 86 0.91 -6.74 13.34
N ALA A 87 1.72 -5.86 12.75
CA ALA A 87 1.87 -4.48 13.23
C ALA A 87 0.58 -3.69 13.08
N LEU A 88 -0.13 -3.83 11.96
CA LEU A 88 -1.40 -3.14 11.72
C LEU A 88 -2.50 -3.63 12.64
N THR A 89 -2.51 -4.91 12.98
CA THR A 89 -3.51 -5.48 13.89
C THR A 89 -3.40 -4.85 15.27
N ALA A 90 -2.20 -4.50 15.71
CA ALA A 90 -1.98 -3.86 17.00
C ALA A 90 -2.10 -2.34 16.95
N ALA A 91 -2.10 -1.74 15.75
CA ALA A 91 -2.10 -0.28 15.59
C ALA A 91 -3.50 0.31 15.80
N LEU A 92 -3.56 1.41 16.53
CA LEU A 92 -4.81 2.10 16.83
C LEU A 92 -4.68 3.58 16.47
N GLY A 93 -5.83 4.23 16.24
CA GLY A 93 -5.90 5.67 16.02
C GLY A 93 -6.09 6.05 14.56
N THR A 94 -5.63 7.26 14.23
CA THR A 94 -5.75 7.81 12.87
C THR A 94 -4.84 7.06 11.90
N PRO A 95 -5.08 7.17 10.58
CA PRO A 95 -4.19 6.55 9.60
C PRO A 95 -2.73 6.94 9.79
N GLN A 96 -2.44 8.21 10.09
CA GLN A 96 -1.07 8.65 10.33
C GLN A 96 -0.46 7.98 11.56
N MET A 97 -1.22 7.86 12.65
CA MET A 97 -0.77 7.18 13.86
C MET A 97 -0.48 5.71 13.60
N ARG A 98 -1.33 5.06 12.80
CA ARG A 98 -1.16 3.65 12.45
C ARG A 98 0.07 3.43 11.57
N VAL A 99 0.31 4.32 10.61
CA VAL A 99 1.52 4.29 9.79
C VAL A 99 2.76 4.44 10.67
N ASN A 100 2.74 5.42 11.58
CA ASN A 100 3.85 5.66 12.50
C ASN A 100 4.12 4.44 13.37
N HIS A 101 3.07 3.80 13.86
CA HIS A 101 3.19 2.58 14.68
C HIS A 101 3.88 1.45 13.90
N VAL A 102 3.45 1.23 12.64
CA VAL A 102 4.03 0.19 11.79
C VAL A 102 5.52 0.45 11.58
N ILE A 103 5.88 1.69 11.24
CA ILE A 103 7.27 2.07 11.03
C ILE A 103 8.09 1.81 12.29
N CYS A 104 7.61 2.26 13.44
CA CYS A 104 8.32 2.09 14.72
C CYS A 104 8.52 0.61 15.05
N VAL A 105 7.49 -0.20 14.88
CA VAL A 105 7.55 -1.63 15.21
C VAL A 105 8.51 -2.36 14.28
N LEU A 106 8.47 -2.06 12.98
CA LEU A 106 9.27 -2.78 12.00
C LEU A 106 10.73 -2.30 11.94
N GLU A 107 10.97 -1.01 12.17
CA GLU A 107 12.33 -0.47 12.12
C GLU A 107 13.12 -0.64 13.42
N ALA A 108 12.45 -0.72 14.57
CA ALA A 108 13.12 -0.83 15.85
C ALA A 108 14.09 -2.02 15.93
N PRO A 109 13.71 -3.25 15.52
CA PRO A 109 14.65 -4.36 15.54
C PRO A 109 15.83 -4.16 14.61
N ALA A 110 15.63 -3.51 13.46
CA ALA A 110 16.71 -3.22 12.52
C ALA A 110 17.71 -2.23 13.09
N LEU A 111 17.21 -1.23 13.84
CA LEU A 111 18.08 -0.25 14.50
C LEU A 111 18.87 -0.88 15.66
N GLU A 112 18.26 -1.78 16.40
CA GLU A 112 18.91 -2.47 17.52
C GLU A 112 20.04 -3.40 17.05
N ARG A 113 19.98 -3.88 15.81
CA ARG A 113 21.01 -4.76 15.25
C ARG A 113 22.25 -4.00 14.76
N ARG A 114 22.19 -2.70 14.71
CA ARG A 114 23.31 -1.86 14.31
C ARG A 114 24.17 -1.54 15.54
#